data_b398ab139cd0ca545773a3ea3b7503d7
#
_entry.id   b398ab139cd0ca545773a3ea3b7503d7
#
_cell.length_a   1.000
_cell.length_b   1.000
_cell.length_c   1.000
_cell.angle_alpha   90.00
_cell.angle_beta   90.00
_cell.angle_gamma   90.00
#
_symmetry.space_group_name_H-M   'P 1'
#
loop_
_entity.id
_entity.type
_entity.pdbx_description
1 polymer ?
#
loop_
_entity_poly.entity_id
_entity_poly.type
_entity_poly.pdbx_seq_one_letter_code
_entity_poly.pdbx_strand_id
1 'polypeptide(L)'
;MTARAETVTGVHVWLILMKAFHSMMAATADDFTGSGLGDSDFRVLEVLLHKGPMPVNVIGPKVFLTPGSISTAVDRLHRKGLVSRTGSLTDRRVHVVDLTKSGRTLIAKVFHAHAAHLEQLASVLSPRERVHLTKALRKLGKHAENVR
;
A
#
# COMPACT_ATOMS: atom_id res chain seq x y z
N MET A 1 44.80 -10.60 -8.40
CA MET A 1 43.89 -10.79 -7.27
C MET A 1 42.46 -10.64 -7.80
N THR A 2 41.82 -11.75 -8.11
CA THR A 2 40.41 -11.78 -8.53
C THR A 2 39.55 -11.49 -7.30
N ALA A 3 38.84 -10.35 -7.33
CA ALA A 3 37.81 -10.06 -6.33
C ALA A 3 36.81 -11.22 -6.34
N ARG A 4 36.76 -11.96 -5.25
CA ARG A 4 35.76 -12.99 -4.98
C ARG A 4 34.41 -12.29 -5.04
N ALA A 5 33.60 -12.54 -6.06
CA ALA A 5 32.24 -12.04 -6.12
C ALA A 5 31.55 -12.48 -4.82
N GLU A 6 31.23 -11.54 -3.94
CA GLU A 6 30.48 -11.82 -2.73
C GLU A 6 29.16 -12.47 -3.14
N THR A 7 29.01 -13.74 -2.82
CA THR A 7 27.77 -14.47 -3.11
C THR A 7 26.71 -14.00 -2.12
N VAL A 8 25.83 -13.13 -2.58
CA VAL A 8 24.69 -12.63 -1.78
C VAL A 8 23.68 -13.77 -1.62
N THR A 9 23.49 -14.24 -0.39
CA THR A 9 22.55 -15.32 -0.06
C THR A 9 21.09 -14.84 -0.02
N GLY A 10 20.13 -15.76 -0.14
CA GLY A 10 18.71 -15.46 0.03
C GLY A 10 18.38 -14.87 1.40
N VAL A 11 19.08 -15.30 2.46
CA VAL A 11 18.95 -14.70 3.82
C VAL A 11 19.37 -13.24 3.80
N HIS A 12 20.48 -12.92 3.15
CA HIS A 12 20.94 -11.53 3.04
C HIS A 12 19.95 -10.66 2.28
N VAL A 13 19.43 -11.16 1.15
CA VAL A 13 18.37 -10.46 0.38
C VAL A 13 17.16 -10.17 1.27
N TRP A 14 16.69 -11.17 2.01
CA TRP A 14 15.56 -11.01 2.93
C TRP A 14 15.83 -9.94 4.01
N LEU A 15 16.98 -9.99 4.68
CA LEU A 15 17.33 -9.05 5.74
C LEU A 15 17.43 -7.60 5.23
N ILE A 16 18.03 -7.39 4.05
CA ILE A 16 18.13 -6.05 3.47
C ILE A 16 16.76 -5.53 3.05
N LEU A 17 15.91 -6.37 2.44
CA LEU A 17 14.55 -6.02 2.09
C LEU A 17 13.73 -5.58 3.32
N MET A 18 13.80 -6.37 4.40
CA MET A 18 13.08 -6.05 5.65
C MET A 18 13.58 -4.76 6.29
N LYS A 19 14.89 -4.55 6.34
CA LYS A 19 15.48 -3.31 6.87
C LYS A 19 15.05 -2.09 6.05
N ALA A 20 15.14 -2.18 4.73
CA ALA A 20 14.73 -1.10 3.85
C ALA A 20 13.24 -0.77 4.01
N PHE A 21 12.38 -1.80 4.05
CA PHE A 21 10.95 -1.65 4.28
C PHE A 21 10.66 -0.94 5.62
N HIS A 22 11.25 -1.40 6.72
CA HIS A 22 11.05 -0.76 8.03
C HIS A 22 11.55 0.69 8.07
N SER A 23 12.69 0.98 7.45
CA SER A 23 13.20 2.35 7.38
C SER A 23 12.29 3.28 6.59
N MET A 24 11.75 2.82 5.47
CA MET A 24 10.79 3.59 4.66
C MET A 24 9.47 3.79 5.41
N MET A 25 8.95 2.77 6.07
CA MET A 25 7.74 2.89 6.92
C MET A 25 7.94 3.89 8.05
N ALA A 26 9.09 3.88 8.73
CA ALA A 26 9.41 4.84 9.77
C ALA A 26 9.53 6.27 9.23
N ALA A 27 10.17 6.45 8.08
CA ALA A 27 10.33 7.76 7.45
C ALA A 27 8.98 8.37 7.01
N THR A 28 8.02 7.55 6.62
CA THR A 28 6.69 7.99 6.14
C THR A 28 5.60 7.97 7.21
N ALA A 29 5.92 7.61 8.45
CA ALA A 29 4.93 7.45 9.52
C ALA A 29 4.11 8.72 9.79
N ASP A 30 4.70 9.88 9.62
CA ASP A 30 4.07 11.18 9.88
C ASP A 30 3.37 11.79 8.65
N ASP A 31 3.44 11.15 7.49
CA ASP A 31 2.87 11.68 6.24
C ASP A 31 1.35 11.93 6.32
N PHE A 32 0.68 11.23 7.22
CA PHE A 32 -0.78 11.33 7.41
C PHE A 32 -1.17 12.20 8.61
N THR A 33 -0.19 12.71 9.36
CA THR A 33 -0.43 13.57 10.53
C THR A 33 -1.20 14.80 10.12
N GLY A 34 -2.25 15.15 10.89
CA GLY A 34 -3.13 16.27 10.60
C GLY A 34 -4.22 16.01 9.56
N SER A 35 -4.18 14.87 8.85
CA SER A 35 -5.25 14.48 7.93
C SER A 35 -6.44 13.80 8.61
N GLY A 36 -6.25 13.34 9.85
CA GLY A 36 -7.21 12.49 10.57
C GLY A 36 -7.24 11.04 10.09
N LEU A 37 -6.29 10.63 9.24
CA LEU A 37 -6.16 9.26 8.74
C LEU A 37 -5.07 8.50 9.50
N GLY A 38 -5.36 7.26 9.85
CA GLY A 38 -4.34 6.28 10.23
C GLY A 38 -3.81 5.54 8.99
N ASP A 39 -2.77 4.72 9.18
CA ASP A 39 -2.15 3.94 8.11
C ASP A 39 -3.16 3.03 7.36
N SER A 40 -4.00 2.30 8.08
CA SER A 40 -5.03 1.45 7.47
C SER A 40 -6.09 2.27 6.71
N ASP A 41 -6.48 3.43 7.22
CA ASP A 41 -7.41 4.33 6.56
C ASP A 41 -6.83 4.84 5.23
N PHE A 42 -5.57 5.28 5.27
CA PHE A 42 -4.86 5.74 4.08
C PHE A 42 -4.81 4.66 3.00
N ARG A 43 -4.38 3.43 3.34
CA ARG A 43 -4.27 2.32 2.38
C ARG A 43 -5.61 1.99 1.72
N VAL A 44 -6.70 1.98 2.49
CA VAL A 44 -8.05 1.74 1.95
C VAL A 44 -8.46 2.83 0.97
N LEU A 45 -8.30 4.09 1.35
CA LEU A 45 -8.66 5.21 0.47
C LEU A 45 -7.77 5.26 -0.77
N GLU A 46 -6.47 4.98 -0.63
CA GLU A 46 -5.51 4.95 -1.75
C GLU A 46 -5.87 3.89 -2.79
N VAL A 47 -6.17 2.67 -2.36
CA VAL A 47 -6.54 1.61 -3.31
C VAL A 47 -7.84 1.93 -4.04
N LEU A 48 -8.81 2.55 -3.36
CA LEU A 48 -10.05 3.01 -3.98
C LEU A 48 -9.81 4.17 -4.95
N LEU A 49 -8.87 5.06 -4.65
CA LEU A 49 -8.48 6.14 -5.55
C LEU A 49 -7.92 5.61 -6.88
N HIS A 50 -7.06 4.60 -6.82
CA HIS A 50 -6.33 4.09 -7.98
C HIS A 50 -7.06 2.96 -8.73
N LYS A 51 -7.87 2.17 -8.05
CA LYS A 51 -8.52 0.98 -8.60
C LYS A 51 -10.04 1.12 -8.73
N GLY A 52 -10.62 2.16 -8.15
CA GLY A 52 -12.07 2.37 -8.14
C GLY A 52 -12.81 1.54 -7.09
N PRO A 53 -14.15 1.55 -7.15
CA PRO A 53 -15.00 0.82 -6.21
C PRO A 53 -14.71 -0.67 -6.21
N MET A 54 -14.73 -1.31 -5.02
CA MET A 54 -14.57 -2.74 -4.92
C MET A 54 -15.17 -3.32 -3.63
N PRO A 55 -15.45 -4.64 -3.60
CA PRO A 55 -15.93 -5.31 -2.41
C PRO A 55 -14.92 -5.29 -1.26
N VAL A 56 -15.40 -5.22 0.00
CA VAL A 56 -14.55 -5.20 1.21
C VAL A 56 -13.56 -6.38 1.25
N ASN A 57 -14.04 -7.58 0.90
CA ASN A 57 -13.21 -8.78 0.88
C ASN A 57 -12.11 -8.76 -0.21
N VAL A 58 -12.25 -7.92 -1.21
CA VAL A 58 -11.23 -7.70 -2.25
C VAL A 58 -10.20 -6.65 -1.81
N ILE A 59 -10.65 -5.63 -1.06
CA ILE A 59 -9.76 -4.58 -0.55
C ILE A 59 -8.71 -5.16 0.40
N GLY A 60 -9.14 -5.94 1.39
CA GLY A 60 -8.27 -6.45 2.47
C GLY A 60 -6.97 -7.04 1.99
N PRO A 61 -6.98 -8.07 1.12
CA PRO A 61 -5.74 -8.66 0.57
C PRO A 61 -4.87 -7.68 -0.21
N LYS A 62 -5.47 -6.72 -0.94
CA LYS A 62 -4.73 -5.72 -1.72
C LYS A 62 -3.95 -4.73 -0.85
N VAL A 63 -4.42 -4.47 0.36
CA VAL A 63 -3.80 -3.52 1.29
C VAL A 63 -3.13 -4.21 2.48
N PHE A 64 -3.01 -5.54 2.43
CA PHE A 64 -2.39 -6.38 3.47
C PHE A 64 -3.06 -6.21 4.84
N LEU A 65 -4.39 -6.12 4.86
CA LEU A 65 -5.20 -6.08 6.08
C LEU A 65 -5.97 -7.40 6.25
N THR A 66 -6.09 -7.83 7.50
CA THR A 66 -6.95 -8.97 7.88
C THR A 66 -8.42 -8.64 7.67
N PRO A 67 -9.32 -9.65 7.54
CA PRO A 67 -10.77 -9.41 7.42
C PRO A 67 -11.34 -8.54 8.54
N GLY A 68 -10.89 -8.72 9.77
CA GLY A 68 -11.31 -7.88 10.91
C GLY A 68 -10.78 -6.44 10.79
N SER A 69 -9.53 -6.28 10.44
CA SER A 69 -8.90 -4.95 10.30
C SER A 69 -9.50 -4.14 9.16
N ILE A 70 -9.78 -4.77 8.01
CA ILE A 70 -10.41 -4.07 6.88
C ILE A 70 -11.83 -3.65 7.21
N SER A 71 -12.64 -4.50 7.86
CA SER A 71 -13.99 -4.15 8.27
C SER A 71 -13.99 -2.96 9.22
N THR A 72 -13.11 -2.96 10.22
CA THR A 72 -12.97 -1.85 11.18
C THR A 72 -12.54 -0.55 10.49
N ALA A 73 -11.59 -0.62 9.55
CA ALA A 73 -11.15 0.56 8.79
C ALA A 73 -12.28 1.14 7.92
N VAL A 74 -13.01 0.28 7.21
CA VAL A 74 -14.14 0.71 6.36
C VAL A 74 -15.28 1.28 7.21
N ASP A 75 -15.60 0.70 8.37
CA ASP A 75 -16.60 1.24 9.30
C ASP A 75 -16.23 2.64 9.81
N ARG A 76 -14.98 2.84 10.16
CA ARG A 76 -14.46 4.13 10.59
C ARG A 76 -14.52 5.17 9.46
N LEU A 77 -14.10 4.80 8.26
CA LEU A 77 -14.13 5.68 7.10
C LEU A 77 -15.56 6.03 6.67
N HIS A 78 -16.48 5.08 6.77
CA HIS A 78 -17.90 5.33 6.51
C HIS A 78 -18.50 6.31 7.52
N ARG A 79 -18.21 6.14 8.81
CA ARG A 79 -18.65 7.10 9.86
C ARG A 79 -18.07 8.50 9.65
N LYS A 80 -16.87 8.62 9.10
CA LYS A 80 -16.25 9.89 8.72
C LYS A 80 -16.82 10.48 7.42
N GLY A 81 -17.71 9.78 6.72
CA GLY A 81 -18.26 10.23 5.44
C GLY A 81 -17.25 10.20 4.28
N LEU A 82 -16.18 9.44 4.38
CA LEU A 82 -15.11 9.37 3.37
C LEU A 82 -15.32 8.24 2.36
N VAL A 83 -16.08 7.21 2.72
CA VAL A 83 -16.52 6.14 1.82
C VAL A 83 -18.02 5.92 1.94
N SER A 84 -18.62 5.42 0.87
CA SER A 84 -19.98 4.91 0.82
C SER A 84 -19.96 3.39 0.72
N ARG A 85 -21.06 2.76 1.14
CA ARG A 85 -21.31 1.32 1.00
C ARG A 85 -22.57 1.13 0.21
N THR A 86 -22.51 0.36 -0.86
CA THR A 86 -23.67 -0.06 -1.63
C THR A 86 -23.74 -1.58 -1.62
N GLY A 87 -24.95 -2.14 -1.47
CA GLY A 87 -25.16 -3.58 -1.64
C GLY A 87 -24.85 -3.98 -3.08
N SER A 88 -24.23 -5.13 -3.29
CA SER A 88 -24.07 -5.70 -4.62
C SER A 88 -25.45 -6.02 -5.23
N LEU A 89 -25.63 -5.73 -6.52
CA LEU A 89 -26.84 -6.10 -7.25
C LEU A 89 -27.02 -7.64 -7.39
N THR A 90 -25.91 -8.38 -7.28
CA THR A 90 -25.88 -9.84 -7.48
C THR A 90 -25.84 -10.62 -6.18
N ASP A 91 -25.30 -10.06 -5.08
CA ASP A 91 -25.24 -10.67 -3.78
C ASP A 91 -25.40 -9.63 -2.66
N ARG A 92 -26.52 -9.67 -1.94
CA ARG A 92 -26.82 -8.76 -0.82
C ARG A 92 -25.84 -8.88 0.36
N ARG A 93 -25.02 -9.93 0.40
CA ARG A 93 -23.99 -10.13 1.44
C ARG A 93 -22.70 -9.37 1.10
N VAL A 94 -22.53 -8.94 -0.13
CA VAL A 94 -21.34 -8.23 -0.59
C VAL A 94 -21.61 -6.73 -0.62
N HIS A 95 -20.86 -5.99 0.18
CA HIS A 95 -20.87 -4.54 0.16
C HIS A 95 -19.72 -4.01 -0.68
N VAL A 96 -20.05 -3.24 -1.71
CA VAL A 96 -19.07 -2.49 -2.52
C VAL A 96 -18.80 -1.17 -1.82
N VAL A 97 -17.53 -0.88 -1.63
CA VAL A 97 -17.04 0.37 -1.03
C VAL A 97 -16.53 1.29 -2.13
N ASP A 98 -16.93 2.55 -2.08
CA ASP A 98 -16.47 3.60 -2.99
C ASP A 98 -16.12 4.87 -2.21
N LEU A 99 -15.27 5.70 -2.81
CA LEU A 99 -14.96 7.03 -2.27
C LEU A 99 -16.16 7.96 -2.39
N THR A 100 -16.46 8.70 -1.34
CA THR A 100 -17.31 9.89 -1.46
C THR A 100 -16.53 11.03 -2.12
N LYS A 101 -17.21 12.11 -2.47
CA LYS A 101 -16.53 13.31 -2.98
C LYS A 101 -15.50 13.85 -1.98
N SER A 102 -15.86 13.91 -0.69
CA SER A 102 -14.93 14.34 0.37
C SER A 102 -13.78 13.35 0.55
N GLY A 103 -14.05 12.05 0.50
CA GLY A 103 -13.01 11.00 0.56
C GLY A 103 -12.01 11.14 -0.58
N ARG A 104 -12.49 11.33 -1.80
CA ARG A 104 -11.65 11.53 -2.99
C ARG A 104 -10.78 12.79 -2.88
N THR A 105 -11.36 13.90 -2.45
CA THR A 105 -10.61 15.16 -2.27
C THR A 105 -9.53 15.01 -1.21
N LEU A 106 -9.86 14.39 -0.07
CA LEU A 106 -8.90 14.19 1.03
C LEU A 106 -7.76 13.28 0.61
N ILE A 107 -8.08 12.09 0.05
CA ILE A 107 -7.03 11.13 -0.29
C ILE A 107 -6.14 11.63 -1.44
N ALA A 108 -6.69 12.33 -2.41
CA ALA A 108 -5.88 12.91 -3.49
C ALA A 108 -4.84 13.90 -2.95
N LYS A 109 -5.22 14.75 -1.99
CA LYS A 109 -4.31 15.69 -1.33
C LYS A 109 -3.24 14.97 -0.50
N VAL A 110 -3.66 14.03 0.34
CA VAL A 110 -2.73 13.29 1.22
C VAL A 110 -1.80 12.42 0.40
N PHE A 111 -2.31 11.74 -0.62
CA PHE A 111 -1.50 10.91 -1.53
C PHE A 111 -0.48 11.75 -2.29
N HIS A 112 -0.83 12.95 -2.75
CA HIS A 112 0.12 13.83 -3.44
C HIS A 112 1.34 14.15 -2.56
N ALA A 113 1.12 14.52 -1.31
CA ALA A 113 2.19 14.81 -0.36
C ALA A 113 3.04 13.56 -0.04
N HIS A 114 2.37 12.43 0.21
CA HIS A 114 3.04 11.14 0.44
C HIS A 114 3.88 10.69 -0.75
N ALA A 115 3.35 10.80 -1.97
CA ALA A 115 4.07 10.45 -3.19
C ALA A 115 5.31 11.32 -3.40
N ALA A 116 5.23 12.62 -3.11
CA ALA A 116 6.38 13.52 -3.18
C ALA A 116 7.47 13.14 -2.17
N HIS A 117 7.08 12.75 -0.95
CA HIS A 117 8.03 12.27 0.06
C HIS A 117 8.69 10.93 -0.36
N LEU A 118 7.91 9.97 -0.86
CA LEU A 118 8.44 8.72 -1.39
C LEU A 118 9.42 8.96 -2.54
N GLU A 119 9.13 9.93 -3.42
CA GLU A 119 10.03 10.31 -4.51
C GLU A 119 11.34 10.90 -3.98
N GLN A 120 11.28 11.71 -2.93
CA GLN A 120 12.46 12.23 -2.22
C GLN A 120 13.29 11.11 -1.61
N LEU A 121 12.65 10.15 -0.91
CA LEU A 121 13.35 8.98 -0.34
C LEU A 121 14.01 8.13 -1.42
N ALA A 122 13.36 7.97 -2.57
CA ALA A 122 13.88 7.20 -3.68
C ALA A 122 14.93 7.96 -4.53
N SER A 123 15.17 9.24 -4.26
CA SER A 123 16.10 10.09 -5.06
C SER A 123 17.55 9.64 -5.00
N VAL A 124 17.93 8.85 -3.98
CA VAL A 124 19.26 8.24 -3.86
C VAL A 124 19.54 7.19 -4.94
N LEU A 125 18.50 6.70 -5.60
CA LEU A 125 18.58 5.72 -6.69
C LEU A 125 18.52 6.44 -8.04
N SER A 126 19.48 6.15 -8.90
CA SER A 126 19.41 6.55 -10.30
C SER A 126 18.20 5.90 -11.02
N PRO A 127 17.73 6.46 -12.13
CA PRO A 127 16.63 5.87 -12.90
C PRO A 127 16.86 4.39 -13.28
N ARG A 128 18.10 4.03 -13.58
CA ARG A 128 18.48 2.66 -13.94
C ARG A 128 18.37 1.71 -12.73
N GLU A 129 18.83 2.14 -11.56
CA GLU A 129 18.72 1.37 -10.31
C GLU A 129 17.28 1.16 -9.92
N ARG A 130 16.41 2.18 -10.03
CA ARG A 130 14.97 2.05 -9.78
C ARG A 130 14.33 0.99 -10.66
N VAL A 131 14.65 0.97 -11.95
CA VAL A 131 14.14 -0.04 -12.89
C VAL A 131 14.60 -1.44 -12.50
N HIS A 132 15.89 -1.61 -12.19
CA HIS A 132 16.45 -2.91 -11.80
C HIS A 132 15.84 -3.42 -10.48
N LEU A 133 15.77 -2.55 -9.47
CA LEU A 133 15.17 -2.87 -8.17
C LEU A 133 13.71 -3.28 -8.31
N THR A 134 12.91 -2.50 -9.05
CA THR A 134 11.49 -2.80 -9.28
C THR A 134 11.29 -4.15 -9.98
N LYS A 135 12.09 -4.46 -10.99
CA LYS A 135 12.05 -5.76 -11.69
C LYS A 135 12.43 -6.91 -10.78
N ALA A 136 13.50 -6.76 -9.97
CA ALA A 136 13.96 -7.77 -9.05
C ALA A 136 12.92 -8.07 -7.96
N LEU A 137 12.34 -7.03 -7.34
CA LEU A 137 11.31 -7.17 -6.32
C LEU A 137 10.03 -7.82 -6.87
N ARG A 138 9.57 -7.45 -8.07
CA ARG A 138 8.42 -8.11 -8.72
C ARG A 138 8.67 -9.59 -8.99
N LYS A 139 9.85 -9.94 -9.48
CA LYS A 139 10.23 -11.33 -9.74
C LYS A 139 10.23 -12.15 -8.45
N LEU A 140 10.82 -11.60 -7.39
CA LEU A 140 10.88 -12.23 -6.07
C LEU A 140 9.49 -12.44 -5.49
N GLY A 141 8.64 -11.40 -5.49
CA GLY A 141 7.28 -11.45 -4.95
C GLY A 141 6.41 -12.48 -5.67
N LYS A 142 6.39 -12.45 -7.01
CA LYS A 142 5.63 -13.45 -7.81
C LYS A 142 6.09 -14.88 -7.59
N HIS A 143 7.40 -15.08 -7.43
CA HIS A 143 7.91 -16.43 -7.13
C HIS A 143 7.45 -16.90 -5.75
N ALA A 144 7.53 -16.04 -4.75
CA ALA A 144 7.09 -16.35 -3.38
C ALA A 144 5.59 -16.69 -3.29
N GLU A 145 4.75 -16.06 -4.11
CA GLU A 145 3.31 -16.39 -4.21
C GLU A 145 3.07 -17.81 -4.75
N ASN A 146 3.91 -18.26 -5.70
CA ASN A 146 3.75 -19.55 -6.39
C ASN A 146 4.30 -20.74 -5.60
N VAL A 147 5.13 -20.55 -4.58
CA VAL A 147 5.68 -21.61 -3.74
C VAL A 147 4.92 -21.81 -2.40
N ARG A 148 3.78 -21.17 -2.26
CA ARG A 148 2.82 -21.36 -1.16
C ARG A 148 1.92 -22.54 -1.48
#